data_23f4f13069a6681a65b41ffbd2c7cb42
#
_entry.id   23f4f13069a6681a65b41ffbd2c7cb42
#
_cell.length_a   1.000
_cell.length_b   1.000
_cell.length_c   1.000
_cell.angle_alpha   90.00
_cell.angle_beta   90.00
_cell.angle_gamma   90.00
#
_symmetry.space_group_name_H-M   'P 1'
#
loop_
_entity.id
_entity.type
_entity.pdbx_description
1 polymer ?
#
loop_
_entity_poly.entity_id
_entity_poly.type
_entity_poly.pdbx_seq_one_letter_code
_entity_poly.pdbx_strand_id
1 'polypeptide(L)'
;MKKWIFAFFLIYGSVYGQENNYLDYLKQNKTELDLNAPNRWELLRTDAEQNQFIILGESHGAKDAQLIDFSLLKYLNKTVGTKNYIAELDYAQSCSINEYLRSGNETILKRVFRNWVKIHAQWGNYDFYNKIVKIRALNSTLPKTQQITFSGIDKVQDFDLYFKLIDTYMGDKKNPVLDSLRYIVRADFMDSDLVRISGFAKNYVDKIEKNKIEFEKLFGDKLPVFEYLIQNLSYSSTEKSGINRPEAIFRNYKQLFSILHLEKEKLYGMWGFFHSHQVPVQFYGEDFASKLVGSGHSSAKKVISIVCLPIDSKYNAWDNKSQTWEKKSFSYDDKSLLQVDGIEDLKVLTTAYTTTLFKINGLNSPFPKTGRLFNGTAPQGKLTGDFKLRDYAYQYVILMRNSDWLNPLPKTF
;
A
#
# COMPACT_ATOMS: atom_id res chain seq x y z
N MET A 1 -15.21 20.81 -54.24
CA MET A 1 -13.96 20.30 -53.64
C MET A 1 -13.27 21.24 -52.64
N LYS A 2 -13.80 22.41 -52.28
CA LYS A 2 -13.13 23.33 -51.31
C LYS A 2 -13.58 23.22 -49.84
N LYS A 3 -14.64 22.47 -49.52
CA LYS A 3 -15.17 22.36 -48.14
C LYS A 3 -14.49 21.25 -47.29
N TRP A 4 -13.81 20.28 -47.90
CA TRP A 4 -13.20 19.16 -47.15
C TRP A 4 -11.78 19.45 -46.64
N ILE A 5 -11.07 20.40 -47.24
CA ILE A 5 -9.71 20.76 -46.80
C ILE A 5 -9.74 21.58 -45.51
N PHE A 6 -10.80 22.35 -45.26
CA PHE A 6 -10.95 23.14 -44.03
C PHE A 6 -11.27 22.28 -42.78
N ALA A 7 -12.00 21.16 -42.97
CA ALA A 7 -12.29 20.23 -41.86
C ALA A 7 -11.06 19.45 -41.37
N PHE A 8 -10.14 19.13 -42.32
CA PHE A 8 -8.90 18.41 -41.96
C PHE A 8 -7.90 19.28 -41.19
N PHE A 9 -7.82 20.57 -41.49
CA PHE A 9 -6.99 21.51 -40.75
C PHE A 9 -7.50 21.80 -39.34
N LEU A 10 -8.81 21.84 -39.13
CA LEU A 10 -9.40 22.02 -37.78
C LEU A 10 -9.19 20.81 -36.87
N ILE A 11 -9.20 19.59 -37.43
CA ILE A 11 -8.93 18.37 -36.65
C ILE A 11 -7.45 18.32 -36.26
N TYR A 12 -6.53 18.63 -37.18
CA TYR A 12 -5.10 18.67 -36.86
C TYR A 12 -4.77 19.77 -35.83
N GLY A 13 -5.35 20.96 -35.99
CA GLY A 13 -5.12 22.05 -35.05
C GLY A 13 -5.64 21.77 -33.63
N SER A 14 -6.73 21.02 -33.49
CA SER A 14 -7.25 20.65 -32.15
C SER A 14 -6.43 19.57 -31.45
N VAL A 15 -5.84 18.65 -32.19
CA VAL A 15 -4.96 17.61 -31.62
C VAL A 15 -3.64 18.21 -31.13
N TYR A 16 -3.00 19.05 -31.94
CA TYR A 16 -1.76 19.76 -31.56
C TYR A 16 -1.99 20.76 -30.40
N GLY A 17 -3.12 21.44 -30.35
CA GLY A 17 -3.46 22.34 -29.24
C GLY A 17 -3.72 21.63 -27.94
N GLN A 18 -4.21 20.39 -27.97
CA GLN A 18 -4.49 19.59 -26.80
C GLN A 18 -3.21 18.98 -26.21
N GLU A 19 -2.30 18.47 -27.05
CA GLU A 19 -0.99 17.93 -26.60
C GLU A 19 -0.12 19.01 -25.94
N ASN A 20 -0.05 20.19 -26.49
CA ASN A 20 0.68 21.30 -25.87
C ASN A 20 0.13 21.66 -24.48
N ASN A 21 -1.18 21.53 -24.25
CA ASN A 21 -1.79 21.84 -22.97
C ASN A 21 -1.36 20.84 -21.87
N TYR A 22 -1.15 19.54 -22.16
CA TYR A 22 -0.66 18.57 -21.19
C TYR A 22 0.79 18.84 -20.79
N LEU A 23 1.67 19.03 -21.76
CA LEU A 23 3.09 19.29 -21.52
C LEU A 23 3.30 20.60 -20.76
N ASP A 24 2.59 21.67 -21.13
CA ASP A 24 2.70 22.96 -20.45
C ASP A 24 2.18 22.89 -19.01
N TYR A 25 1.08 22.18 -18.77
CA TYR A 25 0.58 21.94 -17.44
C TYR A 25 1.59 21.14 -16.60
N LEU A 26 2.15 20.04 -17.13
CA LEU A 26 3.10 19.18 -16.42
C LEU A 26 4.41 19.91 -16.12
N LYS A 27 4.92 20.77 -17.04
CA LYS A 27 6.11 21.60 -16.79
C LYS A 27 5.96 22.49 -15.57
N GLN A 28 4.75 23.06 -15.37
CA GLN A 28 4.45 23.96 -14.26
C GLN A 28 4.14 23.21 -12.95
N ASN A 29 3.78 21.95 -13.03
CA ASN A 29 3.30 21.14 -11.92
C ASN A 29 4.20 19.91 -11.64
N LYS A 30 5.52 20.09 -11.75
CA LYS A 30 6.51 19.06 -11.44
C LYS A 30 7.60 19.53 -10.48
N THR A 31 8.21 18.57 -9.80
CA THR A 31 9.41 18.76 -8.98
C THR A 31 10.30 17.54 -9.10
N GLU A 32 11.58 17.72 -9.42
CA GLU A 32 12.57 16.67 -9.33
C GLU A 32 12.91 16.41 -7.86
N LEU A 33 12.87 15.14 -7.44
CA LEU A 33 13.13 14.70 -6.08
C LEU A 33 14.59 14.24 -5.95
N ASP A 34 15.35 14.89 -5.08
CA ASP A 34 16.59 14.31 -4.59
C ASP A 34 16.29 13.39 -3.40
N LEU A 35 16.34 12.08 -3.65
CA LEU A 35 16.01 11.06 -2.64
C LEU A 35 17.04 10.97 -1.50
N ASN A 36 18.21 11.62 -1.64
CA ASN A 36 19.27 11.64 -0.65
C ASN A 36 19.32 12.96 0.16
N ALA A 37 18.69 14.03 -0.37
CA ALA A 37 18.65 15.34 0.29
C ALA A 37 17.34 15.56 1.07
N PRO A 38 17.33 16.45 2.06
CA PRO A 38 16.09 16.86 2.72
C PRO A 38 15.23 17.70 1.75
N ASN A 39 14.40 17.05 1.04
CA ASN A 39 13.06 17.33 0.56
C ASN A 39 12.65 18.49 -0.31
N ARG A 40 12.11 18.09 -1.46
CA ARG A 40 11.32 18.96 -2.34
C ARG A 40 9.88 18.44 -2.51
N TRP A 41 9.22 18.10 -1.38
CA TRP A 41 7.80 17.65 -1.38
C TRP A 41 6.81 18.82 -1.29
N GLU A 42 7.25 20.08 -1.46
CA GLU A 42 6.39 21.28 -1.31
C GLU A 42 5.21 21.28 -2.27
N LEU A 43 5.34 20.65 -3.45
CA LEU A 43 4.24 20.49 -4.40
C LEU A 43 3.05 19.70 -3.79
N LEU A 44 3.32 18.83 -2.80
CA LEU A 44 2.32 18.04 -2.08
C LEU A 44 1.76 18.74 -0.83
N ARG A 45 2.38 19.80 -0.34
CA ARG A 45 2.16 20.38 0.98
C ARG A 45 0.69 20.69 1.27
N THR A 46 0.05 21.48 0.42
CA THR A 46 -1.35 21.87 0.60
C THR A 46 -2.29 20.66 0.66
N ASP A 47 -2.08 19.68 -0.22
CA ASP A 47 -2.90 18.47 -0.22
C ASP A 47 -2.63 17.61 1.01
N ALA A 48 -1.41 17.56 1.51
CA ALA A 48 -1.07 16.86 2.74
C ALA A 48 -1.71 17.50 3.99
N GLU A 49 -1.76 18.83 4.04
CA GLU A 49 -2.43 19.57 5.12
C GLU A 49 -3.94 19.37 5.11
N GLN A 50 -4.58 19.35 3.93
CA GLN A 50 -6.03 19.28 3.77
C GLN A 50 -6.60 17.86 3.86
N ASN A 51 -5.81 16.83 3.53
CA ASN A 51 -6.27 15.45 3.47
C ASN A 51 -5.80 14.65 4.69
N GLN A 52 -6.50 13.56 4.96
CA GLN A 52 -6.25 12.69 6.12
C GLN A 52 -5.31 11.54 5.80
N PHE A 53 -5.47 10.91 4.64
CA PHE A 53 -4.74 9.72 4.26
C PHE A 53 -4.02 9.90 2.93
N ILE A 54 -2.71 9.71 2.93
CA ILE A 54 -1.88 9.70 1.73
C ILE A 54 -1.44 8.27 1.47
N ILE A 55 -1.78 7.75 0.29
CA ILE A 55 -1.45 6.39 -0.16
C ILE A 55 -0.41 6.50 -1.27
N LEU A 56 0.74 5.88 -1.08
CA LEU A 56 1.77 5.74 -2.11
C LEU A 56 1.63 4.37 -2.77
N GLY A 57 1.32 4.34 -4.06
CA GLY A 57 1.26 3.12 -4.86
C GLY A 57 2.61 2.82 -5.50
N GLU A 58 3.15 1.62 -5.29
CA GLU A 58 4.43 1.22 -5.87
C GLU A 58 4.30 -0.06 -6.69
N SER A 59 5.17 -0.22 -7.68
CA SER A 59 5.36 -1.48 -8.38
C SER A 59 6.43 -2.28 -7.67
N HIS A 60 6.05 -3.44 -7.15
CA HIS A 60 6.93 -4.29 -6.37
C HIS A 60 8.23 -4.61 -7.11
N GLY A 61 9.34 -4.54 -6.40
CA GLY A 61 10.64 -4.95 -6.93
C GLY A 61 11.55 -3.80 -7.38
N ALA A 62 11.06 -2.56 -7.50
CA ALA A 62 11.87 -1.39 -7.84
C ALA A 62 12.46 -0.74 -6.58
N LYS A 63 13.77 -0.50 -6.58
CA LYS A 63 14.53 -0.02 -5.40
C LYS A 63 14.12 1.37 -4.94
N ASP A 64 13.95 2.30 -5.88
CA ASP A 64 13.71 3.71 -5.53
C ASP A 64 12.39 3.92 -4.82
N ALA A 65 11.39 3.02 -4.98
CA ALA A 65 10.15 3.08 -4.25
C ALA A 65 10.36 3.05 -2.72
N GLN A 66 11.35 2.28 -2.21
CA GLN A 66 11.66 2.23 -0.78
C GLN A 66 12.33 3.52 -0.28
N LEU A 67 13.10 4.19 -1.13
CA LEU A 67 13.72 5.48 -0.82
C LEU A 67 12.67 6.60 -0.83
N ILE A 68 11.77 6.58 -1.81
CA ILE A 68 10.63 7.50 -1.93
C ILE A 68 9.75 7.39 -0.70
N ASP A 69 9.37 6.17 -0.31
CA ASP A 69 8.52 5.89 0.85
C ASP A 69 9.11 6.49 2.13
N PHE A 70 10.38 6.22 2.42
CA PHE A 70 11.03 6.78 3.61
C PHE A 70 11.15 8.31 3.55
N SER A 71 11.51 8.87 2.40
CA SER A 71 11.64 10.32 2.21
C SER A 71 10.29 11.02 2.41
N LEU A 72 9.21 10.49 1.80
CA LEU A 72 7.86 11.04 1.93
C LEU A 72 7.33 10.91 3.37
N LEU A 73 7.48 9.75 4.00
CA LEU A 73 7.10 9.54 5.40
C LEU A 73 7.76 10.55 6.34
N LYS A 74 9.09 10.74 6.18
CA LYS A 74 9.86 11.72 6.97
C LYS A 74 9.35 13.15 6.76
N TYR A 75 9.05 13.54 5.51
CA TYR A 75 8.46 14.84 5.19
C TYR A 75 7.10 15.01 5.85
N LEU A 76 6.19 14.04 5.69
CA LEU A 76 4.84 14.09 6.24
C LEU A 76 4.84 14.11 7.78
N ASN A 77 5.73 13.34 8.41
CA ASN A 77 5.88 13.38 9.87
C ASN A 77 6.26 14.78 10.35
N LYS A 78 7.25 15.41 9.71
CA LYS A 78 7.73 16.75 10.05
C LYS A 78 6.69 17.84 9.77
N THR A 79 5.96 17.75 8.64
CA THR A 79 5.14 18.86 8.11
C THR A 79 3.71 18.83 8.63
N VAL A 80 3.10 17.64 8.69
CA VAL A 80 1.69 17.47 9.06
C VAL A 80 1.48 16.51 10.24
N GLY A 81 2.56 16.08 10.89
CA GLY A 81 2.49 15.25 12.09
C GLY A 81 2.07 13.79 11.81
N THR A 82 2.25 13.29 10.60
CA THR A 82 1.93 11.90 10.27
C THR A 82 2.81 10.93 11.06
N LYS A 83 2.19 10.12 11.89
CA LYS A 83 2.87 9.09 12.70
C LYS A 83 2.30 7.68 12.50
N ASN A 84 1.13 7.57 11.88
CA ASN A 84 0.43 6.31 11.66
C ASN A 84 0.71 5.80 10.24
N TYR A 85 1.52 4.76 10.13
CA TYR A 85 1.81 4.08 8.87
C TYR A 85 0.86 2.90 8.71
N ILE A 86 -0.09 3.01 7.77
CA ILE A 86 -1.05 1.96 7.44
C ILE A 86 -0.42 1.05 6.39
N ALA A 87 -0.09 -0.17 6.76
CA ALA A 87 0.79 -1.04 5.99
C ALA A 87 0.05 -2.21 5.32
N GLU A 88 0.53 -2.59 4.13
CA GLU A 88 0.15 -3.83 3.43
C GLU A 88 0.81 -5.06 4.08
N LEU A 89 0.59 -5.20 5.38
CA LEU A 89 1.09 -6.26 6.24
C LEU A 89 -0.04 -6.77 7.10
N ASP A 90 0.08 -7.98 7.64
CA ASP A 90 -0.82 -8.37 8.71
C ASP A 90 -0.49 -7.66 10.04
N TYR A 91 -1.44 -7.72 10.95
CA TYR A 91 -1.33 -6.99 12.22
C TYR A 91 -0.19 -7.52 13.11
N ALA A 92 0.09 -8.82 13.11
CA ALA A 92 1.14 -9.41 13.93
C ALA A 92 2.54 -9.03 13.42
N GLN A 93 2.72 -8.94 12.09
CA GLN A 93 3.94 -8.42 11.49
C GLN A 93 4.15 -6.95 11.89
N SER A 94 3.11 -6.12 11.82
CA SER A 94 3.21 -4.71 12.23
C SER A 94 3.48 -4.54 13.72
N CYS A 95 2.89 -5.35 14.58
CA CYS A 95 3.22 -5.39 16.02
C CYS A 95 4.69 -5.73 16.28
N SER A 96 5.24 -6.70 15.54
CA SER A 96 6.66 -7.08 15.64
C SER A 96 7.59 -5.95 15.16
N ILE A 97 7.24 -5.28 14.06
CA ILE A 97 7.97 -4.09 13.59
C ILE A 97 7.92 -2.98 14.67
N ASN A 98 6.77 -2.69 15.25
CA ASN A 98 6.63 -1.69 16.31
C ASN A 98 7.45 -2.05 17.56
N GLU A 99 7.52 -3.32 17.92
CA GLU A 99 8.36 -3.78 19.01
C GLU A 99 9.85 -3.55 18.71
N TYR A 100 10.30 -3.83 17.48
CA TYR A 100 11.66 -3.48 17.04
C TYR A 100 11.89 -1.97 17.08
N LEU A 101 10.97 -1.17 16.56
CA LEU A 101 11.11 0.30 16.55
C LEU A 101 11.30 0.85 17.97
N ARG A 102 10.61 0.27 18.96
CA ARG A 102 10.71 0.65 20.37
C ARG A 102 11.97 0.10 21.05
N SER A 103 12.27 -1.20 20.88
CA SER A 103 13.33 -1.90 21.64
C SER A 103 14.70 -1.84 20.98
N GLY A 104 14.74 -1.79 19.64
CA GLY A 104 15.95 -1.97 18.85
C GLY A 104 16.45 -3.42 18.75
N ASN A 105 15.67 -4.38 19.24
CA ASN A 105 16.04 -5.78 19.16
C ASN A 105 15.91 -6.31 17.73
N GLU A 106 17.04 -6.40 17.02
CA GLU A 106 17.08 -6.85 15.62
C GLU A 106 16.57 -8.28 15.43
N THR A 107 16.62 -9.15 16.43
CA THR A 107 16.12 -10.52 16.34
C THR A 107 14.62 -10.53 16.01
N ILE A 108 13.87 -9.55 16.55
CA ILE A 108 12.44 -9.42 16.30
C ILE A 108 12.20 -9.02 14.83
N LEU A 109 12.93 -8.01 14.33
CA LEU A 109 12.81 -7.58 12.94
C LEU A 109 13.23 -8.69 11.98
N LYS A 110 14.39 -9.34 12.23
CA LYS A 110 14.88 -10.44 11.41
C LYS A 110 13.88 -11.60 11.32
N ARG A 111 13.11 -11.87 12.38
CA ARG A 111 12.08 -12.93 12.34
C ARG A 111 10.99 -12.63 11.29
N VAL A 112 10.53 -11.37 11.19
CA VAL A 112 9.55 -10.97 10.18
C VAL A 112 10.13 -11.18 8.78
N PHE A 113 11.37 -10.71 8.55
CA PHE A 113 12.03 -10.82 7.24
C PHE A 113 12.37 -12.25 6.85
N ARG A 114 12.72 -13.12 7.80
CA ARG A 114 12.95 -14.56 7.53
C ARG A 114 11.73 -15.25 6.95
N ASN A 115 10.53 -14.92 7.44
CA ASN A 115 9.30 -15.47 6.86
C ASN A 115 9.16 -15.04 5.39
N TRP A 116 9.37 -13.76 5.07
CA TRP A 116 9.31 -13.28 3.70
C TRP A 116 10.37 -13.91 2.79
N VAL A 117 11.58 -14.12 3.30
CA VAL A 117 12.62 -14.86 2.56
C VAL A 117 12.20 -16.30 2.31
N LYS A 118 11.62 -16.99 3.31
CA LYS A 118 11.15 -18.38 3.22
C LYS A 118 10.07 -18.57 2.15
N ILE A 119 9.11 -17.62 2.07
CA ILE A 119 8.02 -17.68 1.09
C ILE A 119 8.33 -16.98 -0.24
N HIS A 120 9.57 -16.57 -0.45
CA HIS A 120 10.03 -15.83 -1.64
C HIS A 120 9.20 -14.57 -1.94
N ALA A 121 8.75 -13.86 -0.89
CA ALA A 121 8.08 -12.58 -1.04
C ALA A 121 9.09 -11.48 -1.43
N GLN A 122 8.69 -10.60 -2.33
CA GLN A 122 9.53 -9.45 -2.76
C GLN A 122 9.88 -8.51 -1.59
N TRP A 123 9.13 -8.55 -0.49
CA TRP A 123 9.42 -7.82 0.75
C TRP A 123 10.70 -8.31 1.46
N GLY A 124 11.15 -9.54 1.22
CA GLY A 124 12.37 -10.12 1.77
C GLY A 124 13.64 -9.53 1.16
N ASN A 125 13.87 -8.23 1.29
CA ASN A 125 14.97 -7.51 0.67
C ASN A 125 15.66 -6.52 1.64
N TYR A 126 16.95 -6.21 1.35
CA TYR A 126 17.76 -5.27 2.14
C TYR A 126 17.21 -3.85 2.14
N ASP A 127 16.60 -3.39 1.04
CA ASP A 127 16.15 -2.01 0.92
C ASP A 127 14.97 -1.76 1.86
N PHE A 128 14.02 -2.71 1.96
CA PHE A 128 12.95 -2.62 2.93
C PHE A 128 13.44 -2.79 4.37
N TYR A 129 14.33 -3.77 4.62
CA TYR A 129 14.94 -3.94 5.94
C TYR A 129 15.60 -2.64 6.42
N ASN A 130 16.46 -2.06 5.59
CA ASN A 130 17.15 -0.82 5.89
C ASN A 130 16.20 0.38 6.05
N LYS A 131 15.07 0.40 5.33
CA LYS A 131 14.03 1.41 5.55
C LYS A 131 13.49 1.34 6.97
N ILE A 132 13.16 0.14 7.48
CA ILE A 132 12.69 -0.01 8.87
C ILE A 132 13.75 0.42 9.88
N VAL A 133 15.03 0.09 9.62
CA VAL A 133 16.16 0.57 10.44
C VAL A 133 16.26 2.10 10.44
N LYS A 134 16.11 2.74 9.28
CA LYS A 134 16.09 4.22 9.17
C LYS A 134 14.90 4.85 9.89
N ILE A 135 13.71 4.22 9.84
CA ILE A 135 12.53 4.68 10.58
C ILE A 135 12.80 4.62 12.09
N ARG A 136 13.45 3.54 12.58
CA ARG A 136 13.86 3.48 13.98
C ARG A 136 14.83 4.59 14.36
N ALA A 137 15.85 4.84 13.54
CA ALA A 137 16.79 5.95 13.75
C ALA A 137 16.07 7.32 13.76
N LEU A 138 15.09 7.53 12.88
CA LEU A 138 14.25 8.72 12.90
C LEU A 138 13.44 8.79 14.21
N ASN A 139 12.77 7.71 14.61
CA ASN A 139 11.99 7.66 15.86
C ASN A 139 12.83 8.00 17.09
N SER A 140 14.12 7.64 17.13
CA SER A 140 15.00 7.99 18.25
C SER A 140 15.27 9.49 18.38
N THR A 141 15.01 10.27 17.34
CA THR A 141 15.14 11.74 17.34
C THR A 141 13.82 12.45 17.60
N LEU A 142 12.70 11.73 17.63
CA LEU A 142 11.35 12.29 17.77
C LEU A 142 10.82 12.17 19.20
N PRO A 143 10.01 13.15 19.66
CA PRO A 143 9.20 12.98 20.87
C PRO A 143 8.31 11.73 20.77
N LYS A 144 8.04 11.03 21.86
CA LYS A 144 7.22 9.82 21.89
C LYS A 144 5.86 9.97 21.19
N THR A 145 5.24 11.15 21.30
CA THR A 145 3.95 11.46 20.68
C THR A 145 3.99 11.62 19.15
N GLN A 146 5.17 11.74 18.58
CA GLN A 146 5.40 11.89 17.12
C GLN A 146 6.09 10.68 16.48
N GLN A 147 6.48 9.69 17.31
CA GLN A 147 7.12 8.47 16.80
C GLN A 147 6.20 7.70 15.88
N ILE A 148 6.76 7.24 14.76
CA ILE A 148 6.06 6.49 13.72
C ILE A 148 5.76 5.10 14.23
N THR A 149 4.51 4.65 14.02
CA THR A 149 4.02 3.31 14.31
C THR A 149 3.35 2.71 13.08
N PHE A 150 3.42 1.40 12.95
CA PHE A 150 2.81 0.63 11.87
C PHE A 150 1.49 0.00 12.32
N SER A 151 0.49 0.04 11.45
CA SER A 151 -0.76 -0.72 11.58
C SER A 151 -0.96 -1.55 10.32
N GLY A 152 -0.73 -2.85 10.43
CA GLY A 152 -0.97 -3.80 9.35
C GLY A 152 -2.46 -4.12 9.25
N ILE A 153 -3.02 -3.99 8.04
CA ILE A 153 -4.46 -4.21 7.79
C ILE A 153 -4.74 -5.31 6.76
N ASP A 154 -3.70 -6.02 6.30
CA ASP A 154 -3.88 -7.13 5.39
C ASP A 154 -4.43 -8.38 6.09
N LYS A 155 -4.85 -9.36 5.31
CA LYS A 155 -5.13 -10.73 5.79
C LYS A 155 -3.89 -11.29 6.47
N VAL A 156 -4.08 -12.30 7.30
CA VAL A 156 -2.97 -13.02 7.94
C VAL A 156 -2.00 -13.54 6.87
N GLN A 157 -0.74 -13.16 6.98
CA GLN A 157 0.37 -13.54 6.10
C GLN A 157 1.40 -14.42 6.82
N ASP A 158 1.61 -14.18 8.12
CA ASP A 158 2.52 -14.96 8.98
C ASP A 158 1.73 -15.59 10.12
N PHE A 159 1.28 -16.84 9.92
CA PHE A 159 0.47 -17.55 10.89
C PHE A 159 1.22 -17.83 12.19
N ASP A 160 2.53 -18.05 12.15
CA ASP A 160 3.33 -18.28 13.37
C ASP A 160 3.36 -17.05 14.26
N LEU A 161 3.60 -15.87 13.67
CA LEU A 161 3.54 -14.61 14.40
C LEU A 161 2.13 -14.28 14.87
N TYR A 162 1.14 -14.56 14.03
CA TYR A 162 -0.25 -14.25 14.33
C TYR A 162 -0.80 -15.09 15.47
N PHE A 163 -0.54 -16.39 15.47
CA PHE A 163 -0.92 -17.31 16.54
C PHE A 163 -0.23 -16.96 17.85
N LYS A 164 1.07 -16.64 17.80
CA LYS A 164 1.80 -16.18 18.98
C LYS A 164 1.21 -14.89 19.55
N LEU A 165 0.77 -13.97 18.70
CA LEU A 165 0.10 -12.74 19.15
C LEU A 165 -1.21 -13.06 19.85
N ILE A 166 -2.08 -13.91 19.28
CA ILE A 166 -3.33 -14.33 19.90
C ILE A 166 -3.05 -15.02 21.25
N ASP A 167 -2.07 -15.94 21.31
CA ASP A 167 -1.69 -16.63 22.57
C ASP A 167 -1.21 -15.64 23.62
N THR A 168 -0.47 -14.59 23.23
CA THR A 168 -0.06 -13.49 24.12
C THR A 168 -1.25 -12.72 24.70
N TYR A 169 -2.30 -12.47 23.90
CA TYR A 169 -3.53 -11.84 24.40
C TYR A 169 -4.28 -12.73 25.38
N MET A 170 -4.33 -14.04 25.13
CA MET A 170 -4.93 -15.01 26.06
C MET A 170 -4.12 -15.12 27.36
N GLY A 171 -2.78 -15.12 27.27
CA GLY A 171 -1.88 -15.28 28.43
C GLY A 171 -2.21 -16.55 29.24
N ASP A 172 -2.03 -16.46 30.56
CA ASP A 172 -2.30 -17.57 31.49
C ASP A 172 -3.75 -17.65 31.99
N LYS A 173 -4.69 -16.94 31.32
CA LYS A 173 -6.09 -16.94 31.68
C LYS A 173 -6.69 -18.34 31.55
N LYS A 174 -7.03 -18.96 32.69
CA LYS A 174 -7.69 -20.28 32.75
C LYS A 174 -9.20 -20.06 32.60
N ASN A 175 -9.72 -20.31 31.41
CA ASN A 175 -11.14 -20.25 31.13
C ASN A 175 -11.49 -21.21 29.99
N PRO A 176 -12.47 -22.14 30.19
CA PRO A 176 -12.86 -23.13 29.17
C PRO A 176 -13.28 -22.51 27.82
N VAL A 177 -13.73 -21.25 27.82
CA VAL A 177 -14.10 -20.55 26.59
C VAL A 177 -12.90 -20.36 25.66
N LEU A 178 -11.67 -20.30 26.20
CA LEU A 178 -10.41 -20.13 25.46
C LEU A 178 -9.74 -21.46 25.03
N ASP A 179 -10.13 -22.60 25.59
CA ASP A 179 -9.39 -23.85 25.40
C ASP A 179 -9.33 -24.31 23.94
N SER A 180 -10.44 -24.21 23.22
CA SER A 180 -10.47 -24.56 21.79
C SER A 180 -9.61 -23.63 20.92
N LEU A 181 -9.55 -22.32 21.24
CA LEU A 181 -8.68 -21.38 20.54
C LEU A 181 -7.22 -21.65 20.87
N ARG A 182 -6.92 -21.91 22.15
CA ARG A 182 -5.56 -22.25 22.61
C ARG A 182 -5.02 -23.49 21.93
N TYR A 183 -5.87 -24.50 21.73
CA TYR A 183 -5.51 -25.69 20.98
C TYR A 183 -5.14 -25.37 19.53
N ILE A 184 -5.91 -24.52 18.84
CA ILE A 184 -5.68 -24.13 17.45
C ILE A 184 -4.38 -23.31 17.29
N VAL A 185 -4.17 -22.29 18.12
CA VAL A 185 -3.03 -21.38 17.97
C VAL A 185 -1.69 -21.96 18.45
N ARG A 186 -1.71 -23.10 19.16
CA ARG A 186 -0.51 -23.84 19.62
C ARG A 186 -0.19 -25.06 18.77
N ALA A 187 -1.05 -25.39 17.79
CA ALA A 187 -0.77 -26.45 16.82
C ALA A 187 0.17 -25.96 15.72
N ASP A 188 0.95 -26.88 15.16
CA ASP A 188 1.73 -26.58 13.96
C ASP A 188 0.78 -26.23 12.80
N PHE A 189 1.12 -25.17 12.08
CA PHE A 189 0.33 -24.68 10.96
C PHE A 189 0.90 -25.19 9.63
N MET A 190 0.01 -25.65 8.76
CA MET A 190 0.28 -25.97 7.36
C MET A 190 -0.71 -25.25 6.45
N ASP A 191 -0.31 -24.93 5.22
CA ASP A 191 -1.18 -24.23 4.28
C ASP A 191 -2.49 -24.98 3.97
N SER A 192 -2.51 -26.30 4.08
CA SER A 192 -3.71 -27.13 3.99
C SER A 192 -4.75 -26.85 5.09
N ASP A 193 -4.34 -26.21 6.19
CA ASP A 193 -5.21 -25.89 7.32
C ASP A 193 -6.03 -24.59 7.14
N LEU A 194 -5.74 -23.78 6.12
CA LEU A 194 -6.37 -22.45 5.92
C LEU A 194 -7.90 -22.49 5.97
N VAL A 195 -8.51 -23.47 5.30
CA VAL A 195 -9.98 -23.63 5.26
C VAL A 195 -10.54 -23.95 6.65
N ARG A 196 -9.89 -24.90 7.35
CA ARG A 196 -10.26 -25.34 8.71
C ARG A 196 -10.14 -24.18 9.72
N ILE A 197 -9.01 -23.48 9.70
CA ILE A 197 -8.75 -22.34 10.61
C ILE A 197 -9.70 -21.19 10.36
N SER A 198 -9.94 -20.84 9.09
CA SER A 198 -10.90 -19.79 8.73
C SER A 198 -12.31 -20.12 9.22
N GLY A 199 -12.77 -21.36 9.01
CA GLY A 199 -14.07 -21.84 9.52
C GLY A 199 -14.15 -21.83 11.03
N PHE A 200 -13.10 -22.30 11.72
CA PHE A 200 -13.02 -22.23 13.18
C PHE A 200 -13.09 -20.79 13.68
N ALA A 201 -12.30 -19.89 13.12
CA ALA A 201 -12.28 -18.49 13.54
C ALA A 201 -13.64 -17.79 13.31
N LYS A 202 -14.34 -18.11 12.21
CA LYS A 202 -15.68 -17.60 11.95
C LYS A 202 -16.67 -18.03 13.07
N ASN A 203 -16.68 -19.30 13.41
CA ASN A 203 -17.50 -19.82 14.51
C ASN A 203 -17.10 -19.22 15.87
N TYR A 204 -15.80 -18.90 16.01
CA TYR A 204 -15.29 -18.31 17.25
C TYR A 204 -15.69 -16.84 17.40
N VAL A 205 -15.83 -16.09 16.30
CA VAL A 205 -16.44 -14.74 16.31
C VAL A 205 -17.87 -14.82 16.89
N ASP A 206 -18.71 -15.74 16.39
CA ASP A 206 -20.07 -15.96 16.90
C ASP A 206 -20.05 -16.34 18.38
N LYS A 207 -19.05 -17.11 18.82
CA LYS A 207 -18.86 -17.49 20.23
C LYS A 207 -18.56 -16.29 21.12
N ILE A 208 -17.70 -15.37 20.64
CA ILE A 208 -17.39 -14.12 21.36
C ILE A 208 -18.66 -13.29 21.53
N GLU A 209 -19.42 -13.10 20.47
CA GLU A 209 -20.68 -12.36 20.47
C GLU A 209 -21.67 -12.92 21.50
N LYS A 210 -21.89 -14.25 21.48
CA LYS A 210 -22.82 -14.94 22.39
C LYS A 210 -22.39 -14.89 23.87
N ASN A 211 -21.10 -14.75 24.13
CA ASN A 211 -20.52 -14.72 25.48
C ASN A 211 -19.83 -13.38 25.80
N LYS A 212 -20.34 -12.29 25.23
CA LYS A 212 -19.71 -10.96 25.27
C LYS A 212 -19.27 -10.54 26.68
N ILE A 213 -20.17 -10.68 27.66
CA ILE A 213 -19.91 -10.29 29.07
C ILE A 213 -18.71 -11.07 29.65
N GLU A 214 -18.58 -12.35 29.29
CA GLU A 214 -17.45 -13.17 29.76
C GLU A 214 -16.13 -12.73 29.10
N PHE A 215 -16.14 -12.45 27.79
CA PHE A 215 -14.96 -11.93 27.10
C PHE A 215 -14.58 -10.52 27.59
N GLU A 216 -15.53 -9.66 27.89
CA GLU A 216 -15.28 -8.35 28.52
C GLU A 216 -14.56 -8.49 29.88
N LYS A 217 -14.99 -9.40 30.71
CA LYS A 217 -14.33 -9.71 31.99
C LYS A 217 -12.90 -10.26 31.79
N LEU A 218 -12.68 -11.06 30.76
CA LEU A 218 -11.38 -11.68 30.47
C LEU A 218 -10.37 -10.70 29.88
N PHE A 219 -10.81 -9.83 29.00
CA PHE A 219 -9.91 -9.00 28.17
C PHE A 219 -9.95 -7.50 28.51
N GLY A 220 -11.05 -6.99 29.10
CA GLY A 220 -11.22 -5.56 29.38
C GLY A 220 -10.99 -4.71 28.12
N ASP A 221 -10.19 -3.66 28.24
CA ASP A 221 -9.85 -2.74 27.15
C ASP A 221 -9.11 -3.41 25.97
N LYS A 222 -8.61 -4.63 26.15
CA LYS A 222 -7.96 -5.39 25.08
C LYS A 222 -8.93 -6.17 24.21
N LEU A 223 -10.20 -6.28 24.61
CA LEU A 223 -11.20 -7.06 23.89
C LEU A 223 -11.36 -6.61 22.41
N PRO A 224 -11.45 -5.31 22.08
CA PRO A 224 -11.64 -4.89 20.68
C PRO A 224 -10.51 -5.37 19.76
N VAL A 225 -9.25 -5.34 20.22
CA VAL A 225 -8.12 -5.86 19.45
C VAL A 225 -8.17 -7.39 19.37
N PHE A 226 -8.53 -8.07 20.44
CA PHE A 226 -8.69 -9.53 20.42
C PHE A 226 -9.78 -9.97 19.43
N GLU A 227 -10.92 -9.30 19.41
CA GLU A 227 -12.00 -9.54 18.45
C GLU A 227 -11.53 -9.30 17.01
N TYR A 228 -10.79 -8.21 16.79
CA TYR A 228 -10.19 -7.92 15.50
C TYR A 228 -9.25 -9.05 15.03
N LEU A 229 -8.40 -9.57 15.93
CA LEU A 229 -7.50 -10.67 15.58
C LEU A 229 -8.27 -11.93 15.14
N ILE A 230 -9.32 -12.28 15.85
CA ILE A 230 -10.14 -13.46 15.49
C ILE A 230 -10.92 -13.20 14.20
N GLN A 231 -11.46 -11.99 14.03
CA GLN A 231 -12.19 -11.61 12.82
C GLN A 231 -11.28 -11.65 11.59
N ASN A 232 -10.05 -11.10 11.66
CA ASN A 232 -9.11 -11.17 10.55
C ASN A 232 -8.65 -12.60 10.25
N LEU A 233 -8.46 -13.43 11.29
CA LEU A 233 -8.16 -14.84 11.11
C LEU A 233 -9.28 -15.58 10.35
N SER A 234 -10.55 -15.17 10.53
CA SER A 234 -11.68 -15.74 9.77
C SER A 234 -11.62 -15.45 8.27
N TYR A 235 -10.89 -14.41 7.85
CA TYR A 235 -10.71 -14.04 6.42
C TYR A 235 -9.61 -14.85 5.72
N SER A 236 -8.90 -15.74 6.42
CA SER A 236 -7.76 -16.50 5.86
C SER A 236 -8.13 -17.32 4.63
N SER A 237 -9.36 -17.88 4.57
CA SER A 237 -9.88 -18.56 3.38
C SER A 237 -11.09 -17.81 2.81
N THR A 238 -11.02 -17.42 1.54
CA THR A 238 -12.14 -16.80 0.81
C THR A 238 -13.33 -17.78 0.64
N GLU A 239 -13.02 -19.06 0.43
CA GLU A 239 -14.03 -20.12 0.33
C GLU A 239 -14.95 -20.19 1.57
N LYS A 240 -14.38 -20.09 2.76
CA LYS A 240 -15.11 -20.16 4.03
C LYS A 240 -15.72 -18.85 4.49
N SER A 241 -14.98 -17.76 4.31
CA SER A 241 -15.46 -16.44 4.73
C SER A 241 -16.41 -15.79 3.75
N GLY A 242 -16.30 -16.09 2.46
CA GLY A 242 -16.93 -15.32 1.38
C GLY A 242 -16.26 -13.95 1.16
N ILE A 243 -15.16 -13.66 1.85
CA ILE A 243 -14.49 -12.36 1.85
C ILE A 243 -13.16 -12.46 1.07
N ASN A 244 -13.07 -11.75 -0.05
CA ASN A 244 -11.82 -11.64 -0.82
C ASN A 244 -10.82 -10.70 -0.13
N ARG A 245 -9.56 -10.68 -0.60
CA ARG A 245 -8.49 -9.89 0.03
C ARG A 245 -8.78 -8.37 0.04
N PRO A 246 -9.23 -7.71 -1.04
CA PRO A 246 -9.58 -6.30 -1.01
C PRO A 246 -10.67 -5.95 0.01
N GLU A 247 -11.69 -6.79 0.13
CA GLU A 247 -12.76 -6.60 1.11
C GLU A 247 -12.25 -6.83 2.55
N ALA A 248 -11.39 -7.81 2.77
CA ALA A 248 -10.78 -8.07 4.08
C ALA A 248 -9.92 -6.87 4.53
N ILE A 249 -9.06 -6.36 3.65
CA ILE A 249 -8.23 -5.16 3.90
C ILE A 249 -9.11 -3.97 4.29
N PHE A 250 -10.18 -3.72 3.54
CA PHE A 250 -11.08 -2.60 3.83
C PHE A 250 -11.82 -2.77 5.17
N ARG A 251 -12.27 -3.98 5.51
CA ARG A 251 -12.88 -4.27 6.83
C ARG A 251 -11.89 -4.10 7.96
N ASN A 252 -10.69 -4.62 7.80
CA ASN A 252 -9.59 -4.48 8.75
C ASN A 252 -9.24 -3.00 8.99
N TYR A 253 -9.16 -2.21 7.92
CA TYR A 253 -8.96 -0.77 8.03
C TYR A 253 -10.04 -0.10 8.88
N LYS A 254 -11.32 -0.32 8.57
CA LYS A 254 -12.43 0.29 9.32
C LYS A 254 -12.41 -0.08 10.79
N GLN A 255 -12.15 -1.35 11.10
CA GLN A 255 -12.14 -1.82 12.47
C GLN A 255 -10.95 -1.24 13.26
N LEU A 256 -9.74 -1.29 12.70
CA LEU A 256 -8.55 -0.70 13.34
C LEU A 256 -8.63 0.83 13.42
N PHE A 257 -9.22 1.50 12.42
CA PHE A 257 -9.43 2.95 12.46
C PHE A 257 -10.23 3.35 13.71
N SER A 258 -11.28 2.62 14.04
CA SER A 258 -12.08 2.83 15.25
C SER A 258 -11.32 2.44 16.53
N ILE A 259 -10.70 1.26 16.56
CA ILE A 259 -9.96 0.75 17.74
C ILE A 259 -8.81 1.68 18.13
N LEU A 260 -8.11 2.23 17.14
CA LEU A 260 -6.94 3.10 17.35
C LEU A 260 -7.28 4.59 17.39
N HIS A 261 -8.57 4.95 17.32
CA HIS A 261 -9.07 6.35 17.37
C HIS A 261 -8.40 7.26 16.33
N LEU A 262 -8.38 6.83 15.05
CA LEU A 262 -7.65 7.51 13.98
C LEU A 262 -8.41 8.67 13.32
N GLU A 263 -9.59 9.06 13.82
CA GLU A 263 -10.50 10.04 13.22
C GLU A 263 -9.84 11.41 12.96
N LYS A 264 -8.92 11.81 13.83
CA LYS A 264 -8.22 13.10 13.77
C LYS A 264 -6.74 12.97 13.36
N GLU A 265 -6.28 11.75 13.13
CA GLU A 265 -4.88 11.47 12.83
C GLU A 265 -4.60 11.61 11.33
N LYS A 266 -3.36 12.01 10.99
CA LYS A 266 -2.83 11.93 9.65
C LYS A 266 -2.27 10.52 9.39
N LEU A 267 -2.66 9.92 8.27
CA LEU A 267 -2.33 8.56 7.89
C LEU A 267 -1.46 8.56 6.64
N TYR A 268 -0.55 7.63 6.57
CA TYR A 268 0.28 7.38 5.40
C TYR A 268 0.51 5.87 5.24
N GLY A 269 0.74 5.40 4.02
CA GLY A 269 1.18 4.04 3.75
C GLY A 269 1.60 3.84 2.31
N MET A 270 2.61 2.97 2.10
CA MET A 270 2.98 2.48 0.78
C MET A 270 2.33 1.12 0.54
N TRP A 271 1.77 0.94 -0.65
CA TRP A 271 0.96 -0.20 -1.07
C TRP A 271 1.29 -0.59 -2.50
N GLY A 272 0.99 -1.80 -2.88
CA GLY A 272 1.05 -2.20 -4.28
C GLY A 272 0.19 -1.28 -5.16
N PHE A 273 0.63 -1.08 -6.39
CA PHE A 273 0.10 -0.11 -7.37
C PHE A 273 -1.44 -0.10 -7.45
N PHE A 274 -2.08 -1.28 -7.58
CA PHE A 274 -3.53 -1.35 -7.72
C PHE A 274 -4.30 -0.99 -6.46
N HIS A 275 -3.75 -1.24 -5.27
CA HIS A 275 -4.37 -0.87 -3.99
C HIS A 275 -4.52 0.65 -3.81
N SER A 276 -3.73 1.45 -4.52
CA SER A 276 -3.73 2.92 -4.45
C SER A 276 -4.71 3.60 -5.39
N HIS A 277 -5.31 2.87 -6.35
CA HIS A 277 -6.27 3.44 -7.30
C HIS A 277 -7.60 3.76 -6.63
N GLN A 278 -8.05 5.01 -6.75
CA GLN A 278 -9.32 5.48 -6.17
C GLN A 278 -10.56 5.13 -7.00
N VAL A 279 -10.35 4.46 -8.13
CA VAL A 279 -11.40 3.97 -9.02
C VAL A 279 -11.18 2.49 -9.30
N PRO A 280 -12.24 1.71 -9.55
CA PRO A 280 -12.09 0.30 -9.93
C PRO A 280 -11.30 0.15 -11.23
N VAL A 281 -10.47 -0.86 -11.31
CA VAL A 281 -9.70 -1.20 -12.53
C VAL A 281 -10.41 -2.35 -13.24
N GLN A 282 -10.67 -2.24 -14.55
CA GLN A 282 -11.57 -3.11 -15.32
C GLN A 282 -11.32 -4.62 -15.11
N PHE A 283 -10.07 -5.08 -15.10
CA PHE A 283 -9.76 -6.50 -14.91
C PHE A 283 -9.36 -6.86 -13.46
N TYR A 284 -9.24 -5.88 -12.57
CA TYR A 284 -8.85 -6.07 -11.17
C TYR A 284 -10.00 -5.85 -10.21
N GLY A 285 -10.98 -5.02 -10.60
CA GLY A 285 -12.13 -4.64 -9.79
C GLY A 285 -11.81 -3.53 -8.78
N GLU A 286 -12.66 -3.45 -7.76
CA GLU A 286 -12.44 -2.55 -6.63
C GLU A 286 -11.34 -3.08 -5.71
N ASP A 287 -10.44 -2.20 -5.30
CA ASP A 287 -9.40 -2.49 -4.31
C ASP A 287 -9.41 -1.47 -3.17
N PHE A 288 -8.43 -1.46 -2.29
CA PHE A 288 -8.45 -0.73 -1.03
C PHE A 288 -8.84 0.75 -1.17
N ALA A 289 -8.11 1.53 -1.97
CA ALA A 289 -8.40 2.96 -2.12
C ALA A 289 -9.76 3.21 -2.78
N SER A 290 -10.15 2.45 -3.82
CA SER A 290 -11.44 2.61 -4.48
C SER A 290 -12.60 2.25 -3.55
N LYS A 291 -12.48 1.17 -2.77
CA LYS A 291 -13.45 0.81 -1.73
C LYS A 291 -13.56 1.89 -0.65
N LEU A 292 -12.43 2.44 -0.20
CA LEU A 292 -12.41 3.49 0.81
C LEU A 292 -13.10 4.76 0.30
N VAL A 293 -12.75 5.23 -0.89
CA VAL A 293 -13.32 6.45 -1.48
C VAL A 293 -14.80 6.27 -1.83
N GLY A 294 -15.20 5.09 -2.32
CA GLY A 294 -16.60 4.76 -2.63
C GLY A 294 -17.48 4.53 -1.39
N SER A 295 -16.89 4.43 -0.20
CA SER A 295 -17.60 4.17 1.04
C SER A 295 -18.13 5.45 1.71
N GLY A 296 -19.04 5.29 2.67
CA GLY A 296 -19.45 6.36 3.58
C GLY A 296 -18.49 6.63 4.74
N HIS A 297 -17.27 6.10 4.71
CA HIS A 297 -16.29 6.25 5.79
C HIS A 297 -15.84 7.71 5.93
N SER A 298 -15.51 8.16 7.14
CA SER A 298 -15.12 9.55 7.42
C SER A 298 -13.87 10.00 6.68
N SER A 299 -12.95 9.08 6.34
CA SER A 299 -11.76 9.37 5.53
C SER A 299 -12.02 9.37 4.02
N ALA A 300 -13.16 8.90 3.53
CA ALA A 300 -13.41 8.67 2.10
C ALA A 300 -13.15 9.89 1.20
N LYS A 301 -13.47 11.08 1.67
CA LYS A 301 -13.28 12.34 0.92
C LYS A 301 -11.94 13.04 1.20
N LYS A 302 -11.03 12.39 1.93
CA LYS A 302 -9.76 12.97 2.40
C LYS A 302 -8.58 12.05 2.08
N VAL A 303 -8.62 11.44 0.90
CA VAL A 303 -7.60 10.52 0.41
C VAL A 303 -6.84 11.15 -0.74
N ILE A 304 -5.54 11.10 -0.69
CA ILE A 304 -4.63 11.41 -1.80
C ILE A 304 -3.88 10.14 -2.17
N SER A 305 -3.94 9.78 -3.44
CA SER A 305 -3.15 8.70 -4.01
C SER A 305 -2.01 9.27 -4.87
N ILE A 306 -0.83 8.71 -4.66
CA ILE A 306 0.40 8.99 -5.41
C ILE A 306 0.84 7.65 -5.99
N VAL A 307 1.17 7.58 -7.27
CA VAL A 307 1.65 6.32 -7.89
C VAL A 307 3.06 6.47 -8.40
N CYS A 308 3.87 5.44 -8.19
CA CYS A 308 5.22 5.33 -8.75
C CYS A 308 5.17 4.59 -10.08
N LEU A 309 5.64 5.24 -11.14
CA LEU A 309 5.73 4.69 -12.49
C LEU A 309 7.21 4.53 -12.88
N PRO A 310 7.78 3.33 -12.79
CA PRO A 310 9.14 3.07 -13.26
C PRO A 310 9.23 3.04 -14.79
N ILE A 311 10.25 3.71 -15.34
CA ILE A 311 10.62 3.72 -16.75
C ILE A 311 12.08 3.30 -16.90
N ASP A 312 12.37 2.44 -17.88
CA ASP A 312 13.71 1.91 -18.15
C ASP A 312 14.37 1.28 -16.89
N SER A 313 13.55 0.70 -16.03
CA SER A 313 13.93 0.28 -14.67
C SER A 313 14.16 -1.24 -14.58
N LYS A 314 14.55 -1.69 -13.38
CA LYS A 314 14.74 -3.10 -13.05
C LYS A 314 13.88 -3.46 -11.84
N TYR A 315 13.50 -4.75 -11.77
CA TYR A 315 12.81 -5.32 -10.61
C TYR A 315 13.33 -6.72 -10.30
N ASN A 316 13.10 -7.21 -9.10
CA ASN A 316 13.40 -8.59 -8.73
C ASN A 316 12.21 -9.50 -9.02
N ALA A 317 12.46 -10.58 -9.73
CA ALA A 317 11.50 -11.65 -9.98
C ALA A 317 12.06 -12.98 -9.46
N TRP A 318 11.22 -13.75 -8.76
CA TRP A 318 11.60 -15.09 -8.34
C TRP A 318 11.46 -16.05 -9.51
N ASP A 319 12.52 -16.81 -9.82
CA ASP A 319 12.47 -17.89 -10.78
C ASP A 319 12.34 -19.24 -10.08
N ASN A 320 11.21 -19.90 -10.32
CA ASN A 320 10.90 -21.20 -9.73
C ASN A 320 11.79 -22.35 -10.22
N LYS A 321 12.44 -22.20 -11.40
CA LYS A 321 13.31 -23.25 -11.95
C LYS A 321 14.70 -23.22 -11.32
N SER A 322 15.30 -22.04 -11.30
CA SER A 322 16.63 -21.82 -10.69
C SER A 322 16.57 -21.66 -9.16
N GLN A 323 15.39 -21.43 -8.59
CA GLN A 323 15.20 -21.13 -7.16
C GLN A 323 16.03 -19.92 -6.71
N THR A 324 16.10 -18.90 -7.57
CA THR A 324 16.87 -17.66 -7.36
C THR A 324 16.08 -16.42 -7.73
N TRP A 325 16.47 -15.30 -7.15
CA TRP A 325 16.00 -13.99 -7.59
C TRP A 325 16.72 -13.56 -8.86
N GLU A 326 15.97 -13.17 -9.88
CA GLU A 326 16.47 -12.64 -11.14
C GLU A 326 16.17 -11.16 -11.27
N LYS A 327 17.14 -10.42 -11.84
CA LYS A 327 16.99 -9.02 -12.22
C LYS A 327 16.36 -8.91 -13.59
N LYS A 328 15.13 -8.44 -13.68
CA LYS A 328 14.39 -8.27 -14.95
C LYS A 328 14.16 -6.81 -15.28
N SER A 329 14.04 -6.51 -16.57
CA SER A 329 13.70 -5.18 -17.07
C SER A 329 12.22 -4.89 -16.84
N PHE A 330 11.89 -3.64 -16.57
CA PHE A 330 10.56 -3.19 -16.23
C PHE A 330 10.35 -1.72 -16.65
N SER A 331 9.29 -1.46 -17.43
CA SER A 331 8.99 -0.12 -17.91
C SER A 331 7.49 0.04 -18.15
N TYR A 332 6.90 1.14 -17.68
CA TYR A 332 5.48 1.44 -17.90
C TYR A 332 5.19 2.08 -19.26
N ASP A 333 6.17 2.25 -20.11
CA ASP A 333 6.00 2.59 -21.53
C ASP A 333 6.09 1.37 -22.45
N ASP A 334 6.20 0.16 -21.88
CA ASP A 334 6.28 -1.11 -22.61
C ASP A 334 4.97 -1.91 -22.48
N LYS A 335 4.37 -2.27 -23.61
CA LYS A 335 3.13 -3.08 -23.68
C LYS A 335 3.31 -4.51 -23.16
N SER A 336 4.54 -4.98 -22.98
CA SER A 336 4.81 -6.33 -22.47
C SER A 336 4.36 -6.55 -21.04
N LEU A 337 4.25 -5.47 -20.24
CA LEU A 337 3.79 -5.52 -18.86
C LEU A 337 2.58 -4.62 -18.62
N LEU A 338 2.79 -3.31 -18.68
CA LEU A 338 1.76 -2.30 -18.52
C LEU A 338 2.21 -1.01 -19.18
N GLN A 339 1.50 -0.56 -20.19
CA GLN A 339 1.70 0.74 -20.78
C GLN A 339 0.63 1.69 -20.26
N VAL A 340 1.04 2.80 -19.64
CA VAL A 340 0.15 3.87 -19.19
C VAL A 340 0.00 4.90 -20.31
N ASP A 341 -1.24 5.25 -20.67
CA ASP A 341 -1.52 6.21 -21.73
C ASP A 341 -0.96 7.60 -21.36
N GLY A 342 -0.16 8.20 -22.24
CA GLY A 342 0.43 9.53 -22.03
C GLY A 342 1.67 9.55 -21.13
N ILE A 343 2.24 8.41 -20.82
CA ILE A 343 3.48 8.35 -20.03
C ILE A 343 4.66 9.03 -20.76
N GLU A 344 4.62 9.11 -22.09
CA GLU A 344 5.60 9.79 -22.93
C GLU A 344 5.69 11.29 -22.58
N ASP A 345 4.58 11.93 -22.18
CA ASP A 345 4.58 13.34 -21.77
C ASP A 345 5.43 13.56 -20.50
N LEU A 346 5.38 12.58 -19.57
CA LEU A 346 6.21 12.60 -18.37
C LEU A 346 7.68 12.32 -18.73
N LYS A 347 7.90 11.37 -19.65
CA LYS A 347 9.24 10.93 -20.06
C LYS A 347 10.03 12.05 -20.73
N VAL A 348 9.42 12.83 -21.62
CA VAL A 348 10.09 13.97 -22.30
C VAL A 348 10.40 15.14 -21.37
N LEU A 349 9.75 15.22 -20.21
CA LEU A 349 9.96 16.23 -19.19
C LEU A 349 10.98 15.83 -18.11
N THR A 350 11.56 14.65 -18.23
CA THR A 350 12.49 14.08 -17.23
C THR A 350 13.78 13.60 -17.90
N THR A 351 14.84 13.47 -17.13
CA THR A 351 16.11 12.91 -17.60
C THR A 351 16.33 11.49 -17.04
N ALA A 352 17.27 10.76 -17.64
CA ALA A 352 17.68 9.45 -17.10
C ALA A 352 18.22 9.59 -15.67
N TYR A 353 17.98 8.56 -14.85
CA TYR A 353 18.43 8.49 -13.45
C TYR A 353 17.83 9.56 -12.53
N THR A 354 16.67 10.12 -12.88
CA THR A 354 15.94 11.06 -12.03
C THR A 354 14.63 10.46 -11.51
N THR A 355 14.18 10.99 -10.39
CA THR A 355 12.85 10.75 -9.83
C THR A 355 12.10 12.08 -9.81
N THR A 356 10.95 12.14 -10.46
CA THR A 356 10.20 13.39 -10.61
C THR A 356 8.76 13.21 -10.16
N LEU A 357 8.30 14.08 -9.26
CA LEU A 357 6.92 14.20 -8.81
C LEU A 357 6.15 15.12 -9.75
N PHE A 358 4.99 14.68 -10.23
CA PHE A 358 4.04 15.46 -11.00
C PHE A 358 2.71 15.53 -10.25
N LYS A 359 2.14 16.73 -10.13
CA LYS A 359 0.78 16.96 -9.66
C LYS A 359 -0.16 16.96 -10.85
N ILE A 360 -1.16 16.07 -10.85
CA ILE A 360 -2.10 15.93 -11.98
C ILE A 360 -3.51 16.41 -11.66
N ASN A 361 -3.80 16.77 -10.41
CA ASN A 361 -5.09 17.30 -9.93
C ASN A 361 -5.07 18.80 -9.63
N GLY A 362 -4.10 19.56 -10.12
CA GLY A 362 -3.99 21.00 -9.87
C GLY A 362 -5.06 21.83 -10.63
N LEU A 363 -5.11 23.11 -10.34
CA LEU A 363 -5.99 24.05 -11.01
C LEU A 363 -5.75 24.01 -12.53
N ASN A 364 -6.83 23.97 -13.32
CA ASN A 364 -6.81 23.87 -14.78
C ASN A 364 -6.17 22.58 -15.34
N SER A 365 -6.09 21.50 -14.53
CA SER A 365 -5.62 20.21 -15.01
C SER A 365 -6.43 19.71 -16.22
N PRO A 366 -5.78 19.27 -17.31
CA PRO A 366 -6.46 18.72 -18.48
C PRO A 366 -6.84 17.24 -18.30
N PHE A 367 -6.26 16.51 -17.31
CA PHE A 367 -6.33 15.06 -17.18
C PHE A 367 -7.75 14.51 -16.90
N PRO A 368 -8.60 15.11 -16.05
CA PRO A 368 -9.93 14.56 -15.75
C PRO A 368 -10.85 14.47 -16.96
N LYS A 369 -10.53 15.19 -18.04
CA LYS A 369 -11.39 15.25 -19.23
C LYS A 369 -11.13 14.13 -20.23
N THR A 370 -10.03 13.41 -20.13
CA THR A 370 -9.52 12.54 -21.19
C THR A 370 -9.12 11.15 -20.72
N GLY A 371 -9.00 10.91 -19.43
CA GLY A 371 -8.47 9.65 -18.87
C GLY A 371 -6.98 9.44 -19.12
N ARG A 372 -6.27 10.39 -19.74
CA ARG A 372 -4.82 10.31 -19.97
C ARG A 372 -4.10 10.21 -18.63
N LEU A 373 -3.09 9.36 -18.54
CA LEU A 373 -2.38 8.88 -17.33
C LEU A 373 -3.19 7.96 -16.42
N PHE A 374 -4.51 7.81 -16.60
CA PHE A 374 -5.33 6.90 -15.79
C PHE A 374 -5.65 5.59 -16.51
N ASN A 375 -5.61 5.61 -17.83
CA ASN A 375 -5.81 4.44 -18.66
C ASN A 375 -4.47 3.80 -19.01
N GLY A 376 -4.52 2.53 -19.39
CA GLY A 376 -3.35 1.82 -19.85
C GLY A 376 -3.72 0.51 -20.53
N THR A 377 -2.70 -0.18 -21.03
CA THR A 377 -2.84 -1.49 -21.69
C THR A 377 -1.86 -2.47 -21.09
N ALA A 378 -2.35 -3.62 -20.67
CA ALA A 378 -1.56 -4.75 -20.20
C ALA A 378 -1.86 -5.99 -21.05
N PRO A 379 -1.03 -7.05 -21.02
CA PRO A 379 -1.32 -8.30 -21.73
C PRO A 379 -2.68 -8.91 -21.38
N GLN A 380 -3.17 -8.69 -20.15
CA GLN A 380 -4.46 -9.18 -19.65
C GLN A 380 -5.65 -8.31 -20.10
N GLY A 381 -5.42 -7.14 -20.68
CA GLY A 381 -6.48 -6.23 -21.12
C GLY A 381 -6.20 -4.76 -20.83
N LYS A 382 -7.22 -3.93 -20.94
CA LYS A 382 -7.12 -2.49 -20.72
C LYS A 382 -7.23 -2.17 -19.23
N LEU A 383 -6.36 -1.29 -18.73
CA LEU A 383 -6.54 -0.56 -17.49
C LEU A 383 -7.50 0.61 -17.76
N THR A 384 -8.76 0.31 -17.94
CA THR A 384 -9.78 1.36 -18.00
C THR A 384 -10.69 1.17 -16.79
N GLY A 385 -10.75 2.17 -15.91
CA GLY A 385 -11.82 2.22 -14.92
C GLY A 385 -13.11 2.70 -15.54
N ASP A 386 -14.24 2.44 -14.89
CA ASP A 386 -15.49 3.16 -15.15
C ASP A 386 -15.35 4.62 -14.66
N PHE A 387 -14.45 5.37 -15.33
CA PHE A 387 -14.28 6.79 -15.02
C PHE A 387 -15.54 7.53 -15.45
N LYS A 388 -16.31 8.02 -14.52
CA LYS A 388 -17.10 9.21 -14.78
C LYS A 388 -16.10 10.34 -15.04
N LEU A 389 -16.16 10.96 -16.19
CA LEU A 389 -15.40 12.16 -16.55
C LEU A 389 -15.43 13.16 -15.38
N ARG A 390 -14.49 13.14 -14.47
CA ARG A 390 -14.19 14.03 -13.32
C ARG A 390 -13.42 13.33 -12.19
N ASP A 391 -13.31 11.98 -12.20
CA ASP A 391 -12.66 11.28 -11.12
C ASP A 391 -11.17 11.07 -11.44
N TYR A 392 -10.32 11.27 -10.46
CA TYR A 392 -8.90 10.94 -10.55
C TYR A 392 -8.66 9.55 -9.98
N ALA A 393 -7.99 8.67 -10.72
CA ALA A 393 -7.52 7.40 -10.18
C ALA A 393 -6.46 7.64 -9.08
N TYR A 394 -5.69 8.71 -9.26
CA TYR A 394 -4.68 9.21 -8.32
C TYR A 394 -4.41 10.69 -8.62
N GLN A 395 -3.86 11.43 -7.65
CA GLN A 395 -3.65 12.88 -7.74
C GLN A 395 -2.22 13.24 -8.12
N TYR A 396 -1.28 12.31 -7.92
CA TYR A 396 0.12 12.52 -8.21
C TYR A 396 0.74 11.31 -8.89
N VAL A 397 1.74 11.58 -9.72
CA VAL A 397 2.60 10.57 -10.33
C VAL A 397 4.05 10.85 -9.94
N ILE A 398 4.78 9.83 -9.54
CA ILE A 398 6.23 9.86 -9.40
C ILE A 398 6.81 9.01 -10.54
N LEU A 399 7.45 9.66 -11.51
CA LEU A 399 8.16 8.96 -12.56
C LEU A 399 9.57 8.63 -12.07
N MET A 400 9.90 7.35 -12.01
CA MET A 400 11.22 6.83 -11.65
C MET A 400 11.96 6.39 -12.92
N ARG A 401 13.07 7.07 -13.25
CA ARG A 401 13.89 6.75 -14.42
C ARG A 401 15.09 5.91 -14.03
N ASN A 402 15.22 4.73 -14.62
CA ASN A 402 16.36 3.83 -14.44
C ASN A 402 16.54 3.33 -13.00
N SER A 403 15.45 3.18 -12.22
CA SER A 403 15.52 2.56 -10.89
C SER A 403 16.11 1.15 -10.97
N ASP A 404 16.99 0.81 -10.05
CA ASP A 404 17.51 -0.55 -9.95
C ASP A 404 16.52 -1.48 -9.25
N TRP A 405 16.82 -2.78 -9.23
CA TRP A 405 16.02 -3.78 -8.54
C TRP A 405 16.24 -3.74 -7.02
N LEU A 406 15.26 -4.21 -6.27
CA LEU A 406 15.41 -4.46 -4.84
C LEU A 406 16.47 -5.54 -4.60
N ASN A 407 17.33 -5.31 -3.62
CA ASN A 407 18.44 -6.21 -3.28
C ASN A 407 17.93 -7.35 -2.37
N PRO A 408 17.73 -8.60 -2.88
CA PRO A 408 17.14 -9.66 -2.08
C PRO A 408 17.99 -10.03 -0.87
N LEU A 409 17.35 -10.39 0.24
CA LEU A 409 18.02 -11.00 1.38
C LEU A 409 18.42 -12.45 1.07
N PRO A 410 19.55 -12.94 1.58
CA PRO A 410 19.99 -14.32 1.38
C PRO A 410 19.08 -15.32 2.13
N LYS A 411 18.99 -16.55 1.63
CA LYS A 411 18.21 -17.63 2.27
C LYS A 411 18.65 -17.90 3.73
N THR A 412 19.87 -17.53 4.08
CA THR A 412 20.45 -17.70 5.43
C THR A 412 20.24 -16.50 6.35
N PHE A 413 19.48 -15.50 5.94
CA PHE A 413 19.22 -14.28 6.73
C PHE A 413 18.47 -14.57 8.06
#